data_7f5b13a34737817f5b2a4a13bd959ae4
#
_entry.id   7f5b13a34737817f5b2a4a13bd959ae4
#
_cell.length_a   1.000
_cell.length_b   1.000
_cell.length_c   1.000
_cell.angle_alpha   90.00
_cell.angle_beta   90.00
_cell.angle_gamma   90.00
#
_symmetry.space_group_name_H-M   'P 1'
#
loop_
_entity.id
_entity.type
_entity.pdbx_description
1 polymer ?
#
loop_
_entity_poly.entity_id
_entity_poly.type
_entity_poly.pdbx_seq_one_letter_code
_entity_poly.pdbx_strand_id
1 'polypeptide(L)'
;MGAQAPRWAHVGQSCPADAPIVELPATLRDSVRRLWAAFRTDDDRWADLAREVPGGFAGMMLEGGLVVFLVDTTQRDAALAALAARGALQGREPKRVRVRKARWDFAQLIDWYHYLNLSAWSDSGEVQSDIDEEHNRISYGVMGASGRRRLERVLAQLRPPPPPCFLVAIEVVGPPPEKAVSRVPARLGSDTTRIILPDTVSRGREFPMTVPTFGGGCIRELAPTDVSVHGLRARVTFYHVRRQGAFCLGDRIEFRQTVQLRFDKSGLATIELRGVTNGLEFGDAKPQWVIVERHVVVR
;
A
#
# COMPACT_ATOMS: atom_id res chain seq x y z
N MET A 1 24.76 -31.86 19.48
CA MET A 1 23.36 -31.84 19.02
C MET A 1 23.20 -30.60 18.15
N GLY A 2 23.18 -30.80 16.83
CA GLY A 2 23.01 -29.66 15.90
C GLY A 2 21.54 -29.22 15.94
N ALA A 3 21.29 -27.98 16.34
CA ALA A 3 19.98 -27.36 16.19
C ALA A 3 19.64 -27.39 14.71
N GLN A 4 18.63 -28.16 14.30
CA GLN A 4 18.09 -28.07 12.96
C GLN A 4 17.59 -26.61 12.74
N ALA A 5 18.09 -25.97 11.68
CA ALA A 5 17.57 -24.69 11.28
C ALA A 5 16.05 -24.76 11.12
N PRO A 6 15.30 -23.79 11.61
CA PRO A 6 13.86 -23.79 11.50
C PRO A 6 13.46 -23.93 10.02
N ARG A 7 12.64 -24.92 9.72
CA ARG A 7 12.04 -25.09 8.39
C ARG A 7 10.93 -24.06 8.27
N TRP A 8 11.21 -22.98 7.54
CA TRP A 8 10.22 -21.97 7.24
C TRP A 8 9.10 -22.56 6.37
N ALA A 9 7.86 -22.24 6.72
CA ALA A 9 6.72 -22.67 5.93
C ALA A 9 6.81 -22.10 4.50
N HIS A 10 6.50 -22.94 3.52
CA HIS A 10 6.28 -22.48 2.15
C HIS A 10 4.87 -21.91 2.00
N VAL A 11 4.65 -21.07 0.98
CA VAL A 11 3.31 -20.63 0.60
C VAL A 11 2.36 -21.84 0.52
N GLY A 12 1.23 -21.78 1.21
CA GLY A 12 0.23 -22.86 1.23
C GLY A 12 0.41 -23.94 2.31
N GLN A 13 1.49 -23.93 3.10
CA GLN A 13 1.58 -24.83 4.24
C GLN A 13 0.79 -24.29 5.43
N SER A 14 -0.17 -25.08 5.91
CA SER A 14 -0.91 -24.77 7.13
C SER A 14 -0.05 -25.02 8.37
N CYS A 15 -0.29 -24.21 9.40
CA CYS A 15 0.29 -24.41 10.72
C CYS A 15 -0.27 -25.67 11.38
N PRO A 16 0.53 -26.52 12.04
CA PRO A 16 0.00 -27.58 12.90
C PRO A 16 -0.93 -26.98 13.96
N ALA A 17 -2.06 -27.64 14.23
CA ALA A 17 -3.07 -27.14 15.16
C ALA A 17 -2.53 -26.94 16.59
N ASP A 18 -1.52 -27.74 16.98
CA ASP A 18 -0.87 -27.76 18.27
C ASP A 18 0.40 -26.85 18.35
N ALA A 19 0.78 -26.17 17.27
CA ALA A 19 1.92 -25.27 17.33
C ALA A 19 1.67 -24.17 18.39
N PRO A 20 2.67 -23.85 19.25
CA PRO A 20 2.47 -22.92 20.34
C PRO A 20 2.15 -21.51 19.85
N ILE A 21 1.26 -20.82 20.56
CA ILE A 21 1.07 -19.38 20.41
C ILE A 21 2.19 -18.69 21.19
N VAL A 22 3.01 -17.92 20.51
CA VAL A 22 4.13 -17.18 21.13
C VAL A 22 3.91 -15.69 20.93
N GLU A 23 3.64 -14.99 22.02
CA GLU A 23 3.56 -13.54 22.00
C GLU A 23 4.95 -12.90 21.99
N LEU A 24 5.05 -11.72 21.37
CA LEU A 24 6.24 -10.92 21.48
C LEU A 24 6.39 -10.44 22.93
N PRO A 25 7.59 -10.58 23.56
CA PRO A 25 7.81 -10.11 24.95
C PRO A 25 7.37 -8.66 25.13
N ALA A 26 6.67 -8.35 26.22
CA ALA A 26 6.04 -7.05 26.44
C ALA A 26 6.99 -5.87 26.28
N THR A 27 8.20 -5.95 26.85
CA THR A 27 9.22 -4.89 26.76
C THR A 27 9.65 -4.62 25.32
N LEU A 28 9.74 -5.67 24.50
CA LEU A 28 10.12 -5.58 23.09
C LEU A 28 8.95 -5.04 22.27
N ARG A 29 7.74 -5.54 22.51
CA ARG A 29 6.51 -5.06 21.90
C ARG A 29 6.30 -3.56 22.11
N ASP A 30 6.47 -3.07 23.35
CA ASP A 30 6.32 -1.65 23.65
C ASP A 30 7.41 -0.80 22.98
N SER A 31 8.61 -1.31 22.86
CA SER A 31 9.69 -0.63 22.15
C SER A 31 9.40 -0.53 20.64
N VAL A 32 8.94 -1.61 20.03
CA VAL A 32 8.56 -1.67 18.62
C VAL A 32 7.40 -0.70 18.34
N ARG A 33 6.36 -0.73 19.15
CA ARG A 33 5.21 0.19 19.02
C ARG A 33 5.61 1.66 19.10
N ARG A 34 6.55 2.02 19.99
CA ARG A 34 7.07 3.40 20.06
C ARG A 34 7.83 3.80 18.80
N LEU A 35 8.64 2.93 18.24
CA LEU A 35 9.39 3.20 17.03
C LEU A 35 8.48 3.40 15.81
N TRP A 36 7.41 2.61 15.72
CA TRP A 36 6.46 2.70 14.61
C TRP A 36 5.36 3.74 14.79
N ALA A 37 5.23 4.34 15.98
CA ALA A 37 4.16 5.30 16.27
C ALA A 37 4.11 6.50 15.30
N ALA A 38 5.26 6.90 14.75
CA ALA A 38 5.35 7.97 13.76
C ALA A 38 4.97 7.56 12.32
N PHE A 39 4.84 6.24 12.05
CA PHE A 39 4.64 5.68 10.71
C PHE A 39 3.37 4.83 10.64
N ARG A 40 2.32 5.22 11.36
CA ARG A 40 1.08 4.45 11.44
C ARG A 40 0.45 4.25 10.07
N THR A 41 0.11 3.00 9.80
CA THR A 41 -0.56 2.51 8.59
C THR A 41 -2.04 2.20 8.86
N ASP A 42 -2.78 1.77 7.86
CA ASP A 42 -4.13 1.26 8.05
C ASP A 42 -4.13 -0.06 8.85
N ASP A 43 -3.07 -0.85 8.77
CA ASP A 43 -2.90 -2.08 9.55
C ASP A 43 -2.79 -1.80 11.06
N ASP A 44 -2.15 -0.70 11.45
CA ASP A 44 -2.13 -0.27 12.85
C ASP A 44 -3.52 0.06 13.39
N ARG A 45 -4.41 0.60 12.54
CA ARG A 45 -5.81 0.86 12.89
C ARG A 45 -6.59 -0.44 13.06
N TRP A 46 -6.32 -1.44 12.21
CA TRP A 46 -6.88 -2.77 12.36
C TRP A 46 -6.39 -3.46 13.63
N ALA A 47 -5.12 -3.26 14.00
CA ALA A 47 -4.59 -3.77 15.25
C ALA A 47 -5.22 -3.10 16.49
N ASP A 48 -5.49 -1.78 16.43
CA ASP A 48 -6.22 -1.10 17.50
C ASP A 48 -7.64 -1.67 17.63
N LEU A 49 -8.32 -1.85 16.50
CA LEU A 49 -9.65 -2.47 16.47
C LEU A 49 -9.63 -3.88 17.05
N ALA A 50 -8.59 -4.67 16.73
CA ALA A 50 -8.45 -6.04 17.23
C ALA A 50 -8.34 -6.11 18.77
N ARG A 51 -7.78 -5.10 19.41
CA ARG A 51 -7.68 -5.03 20.88
C ARG A 51 -9.02 -4.75 21.57
N GLU A 52 -10.00 -4.22 20.82
CA GLU A 52 -11.31 -3.84 21.32
C GLU A 52 -12.41 -4.85 20.97
N VAL A 53 -12.21 -5.63 19.92
CA VAL A 53 -13.19 -6.62 19.42
C VAL A 53 -13.12 -7.91 20.25
N PRO A 54 -14.23 -8.34 20.87
CA PRO A 54 -14.27 -9.63 21.56
C PRO A 54 -13.89 -10.80 20.66
N GLY A 55 -13.26 -11.81 21.22
CA GLY A 55 -12.92 -13.02 20.50
C GLY A 55 -11.63 -12.94 19.66
N GLY A 56 -10.88 -11.83 19.74
CA GLY A 56 -9.60 -11.69 19.02
C GLY A 56 -9.79 -11.59 17.50
N PHE A 57 -10.10 -10.38 17.02
CA PHE A 57 -10.23 -10.08 15.62
C PHE A 57 -8.88 -10.25 14.90
N ALA A 58 -8.88 -11.03 13.81
CA ALA A 58 -7.67 -11.44 13.09
C ALA A 58 -7.60 -10.91 11.65
N GLY A 59 -8.56 -10.07 11.25
CA GLY A 59 -8.64 -9.50 9.91
C GLY A 59 -9.95 -9.86 9.21
N MET A 60 -10.06 -9.41 7.95
CA MET A 60 -11.22 -9.70 7.12
C MET A 60 -10.85 -9.67 5.64
N MET A 61 -11.62 -10.41 4.82
CA MET A 61 -11.43 -10.45 3.38
C MET A 61 -12.76 -10.53 2.64
N LEU A 62 -12.73 -10.28 1.33
CA LEU A 62 -13.86 -10.45 0.42
C LEU A 62 -13.70 -11.75 -0.38
N GLU A 63 -14.52 -12.73 -0.07
CA GLU A 63 -14.55 -14.02 -0.76
C GLU A 63 -16.01 -14.41 -1.03
N GLY A 64 -16.58 -13.94 -2.14
CA GLY A 64 -18.02 -14.12 -2.42
C GLY A 64 -18.94 -13.54 -1.33
N GLY A 65 -18.43 -12.60 -0.51
CA GLY A 65 -19.03 -11.96 0.63
C GLY A 65 -17.96 -11.61 1.66
N LEU A 66 -18.33 -10.87 2.71
CA LEU A 66 -17.38 -10.53 3.77
C LEU A 66 -17.13 -11.75 4.66
N VAL A 67 -15.86 -12.07 4.86
CA VAL A 67 -15.38 -13.08 5.81
C VAL A 67 -14.59 -12.35 6.89
N VAL A 68 -14.93 -12.57 8.15
CA VAL A 68 -14.22 -12.07 9.32
C VAL A 68 -13.49 -13.24 9.98
N PHE A 69 -12.24 -13.02 10.36
CA PHE A 69 -11.44 -14.02 11.07
C PHE A 69 -11.41 -13.71 12.57
N LEU A 70 -11.69 -14.71 13.42
CA LEU A 70 -11.67 -14.60 14.88
C LEU A 70 -10.86 -15.74 15.48
N VAL A 71 -10.10 -15.43 16.51
CA VAL A 71 -9.38 -16.47 17.30
C VAL A 71 -10.37 -17.33 18.08
N ASP A 72 -11.36 -16.70 18.72
CA ASP A 72 -12.46 -17.38 19.40
C ASP A 72 -13.79 -17.12 18.67
N THR A 73 -14.21 -18.09 17.87
CA THR A 73 -15.46 -18.01 17.11
C THR A 73 -16.72 -18.13 17.94
N THR A 74 -16.63 -18.49 19.23
CA THR A 74 -17.79 -18.49 20.16
C THR A 74 -18.27 -17.07 20.46
N GLN A 75 -17.37 -16.09 20.31
CA GLN A 75 -17.65 -14.66 20.50
C GLN A 75 -18.20 -13.97 19.22
N ARG A 76 -18.59 -14.75 18.21
CA ARG A 76 -19.01 -14.26 16.88
C ARG A 76 -19.96 -13.06 16.96
N ASP A 77 -21.06 -13.18 17.69
CA ASP A 77 -22.09 -12.15 17.67
C ASP A 77 -21.64 -10.86 18.36
N ALA A 78 -20.91 -10.96 19.46
CA ALA A 78 -20.31 -9.82 20.15
C ALA A 78 -19.24 -9.14 19.27
N ALA A 79 -18.40 -9.93 18.60
CA ALA A 79 -17.38 -9.42 17.68
C ALA A 79 -17.99 -8.69 16.49
N LEU A 80 -19.01 -9.27 15.84
CA LEU A 80 -19.66 -8.64 14.70
C LEU A 80 -20.44 -7.38 15.10
N ALA A 81 -21.03 -7.34 16.28
CA ALA A 81 -21.66 -6.13 16.82
C ALA A 81 -20.62 -5.01 17.05
N ALA A 82 -19.46 -5.33 17.64
CA ALA A 82 -18.39 -4.37 17.85
C ALA A 82 -17.83 -3.84 16.51
N LEU A 83 -17.60 -4.71 15.53
CA LEU A 83 -17.15 -4.32 14.19
C LEU A 83 -18.18 -3.45 13.46
N ALA A 84 -19.47 -3.76 13.59
CA ALA A 84 -20.56 -2.96 13.02
C ALA A 84 -20.62 -1.56 13.63
N ALA A 85 -20.49 -1.45 14.96
CA ALA A 85 -20.49 -0.18 15.67
C ALA A 85 -19.32 0.75 15.25
N ARG A 86 -18.20 0.17 14.78
CA ARG A 86 -17.05 0.90 14.24
C ARG A 86 -17.11 1.11 12.73
N GLY A 87 -18.20 0.71 12.06
CA GLY A 87 -18.35 0.82 10.61
C GLY A 87 -17.48 -0.15 9.81
N ALA A 88 -16.77 -1.07 10.48
CA ALA A 88 -15.82 -1.98 9.84
C ALA A 88 -16.50 -2.99 8.89
N LEU A 89 -17.78 -3.29 9.09
CA LEU A 89 -18.55 -4.18 8.21
C LEU A 89 -19.02 -3.51 6.89
N GLN A 90 -18.64 -2.27 6.65
CA GLN A 90 -18.96 -1.53 5.42
C GLN A 90 -20.47 -1.54 5.07
N GLY A 91 -21.31 -1.37 6.07
CA GLY A 91 -22.78 -1.36 5.92
C GLY A 91 -23.44 -2.75 5.76
N ARG A 92 -22.68 -3.84 5.87
CA ARG A 92 -23.24 -5.19 5.80
C ARG A 92 -23.90 -5.59 7.10
N GLU A 93 -25.01 -6.31 7.00
CA GLU A 93 -25.69 -6.89 8.16
C GLU A 93 -24.81 -7.98 8.81
N PRO A 94 -24.60 -7.98 10.15
CA PRO A 94 -23.78 -8.98 10.82
C PRO A 94 -24.12 -10.44 10.51
N LYS A 95 -25.44 -10.76 10.36
CA LYS A 95 -25.89 -12.12 10.04
C LYS A 95 -25.47 -12.61 8.64
N ARG A 96 -25.10 -11.72 7.72
CA ARG A 96 -24.60 -12.06 6.38
C ARG A 96 -23.08 -12.20 6.31
N VAL A 97 -22.40 -11.92 7.43
CA VAL A 97 -20.96 -12.01 7.52
C VAL A 97 -20.57 -13.43 7.92
N ARG A 98 -19.72 -14.05 7.10
CA ARG A 98 -19.13 -15.34 7.45
C ARG A 98 -18.02 -15.14 8.48
N VAL A 99 -17.87 -16.08 9.42
CA VAL A 99 -16.78 -16.09 10.39
C VAL A 99 -15.96 -17.34 10.20
N ARG A 100 -14.65 -17.19 10.15
CA ARG A 100 -13.66 -18.29 10.14
C ARG A 100 -12.77 -18.20 11.36
N LYS A 101 -12.29 -19.34 11.82
CA LYS A 101 -11.33 -19.41 12.92
C LYS A 101 -9.95 -18.98 12.46
N ALA A 102 -9.34 -18.08 13.22
CA ALA A 102 -7.95 -17.72 13.12
C ALA A 102 -7.16 -18.29 14.30
N ARG A 103 -5.84 -18.20 14.21
CA ARG A 103 -4.92 -18.59 15.28
C ARG A 103 -4.42 -17.38 16.07
N TRP A 104 -4.05 -16.31 15.35
CA TRP A 104 -3.48 -15.08 15.86
C TRP A 104 -4.45 -13.94 15.67
N ASP A 105 -4.61 -13.08 16.65
CA ASP A 105 -5.33 -11.83 16.43
C ASP A 105 -4.47 -10.83 15.63
N PHE A 106 -5.11 -9.83 15.05
CA PHE A 106 -4.42 -8.87 14.20
C PHE A 106 -3.42 -7.99 14.98
N ALA A 107 -3.66 -7.76 16.27
CA ALA A 107 -2.73 -7.01 17.11
C ALA A 107 -1.44 -7.80 17.39
N GLN A 108 -1.53 -9.13 17.53
CA GLN A 108 -0.36 -10.00 17.64
C GLN A 108 0.41 -10.03 16.31
N LEU A 109 -0.29 -10.14 15.18
CA LEU A 109 0.33 -10.14 13.85
C LEU A 109 1.10 -8.85 13.58
N ILE A 110 0.52 -7.68 13.86
CA ILE A 110 1.17 -6.39 13.61
C ILE A 110 2.36 -6.15 14.52
N ASP A 111 2.30 -6.56 15.79
CA ASP A 111 3.42 -6.44 16.72
C ASP A 111 4.64 -7.23 16.23
N TRP A 112 4.42 -8.46 15.75
CA TRP A 112 5.45 -9.28 15.14
C TRP A 112 5.91 -8.72 13.78
N TYR A 113 5.00 -8.27 12.95
CA TYR A 113 5.30 -7.64 11.65
C TYR A 113 6.26 -6.48 11.80
N HIS A 114 5.97 -5.57 12.72
CA HIS A 114 6.84 -4.44 13.01
C HIS A 114 8.19 -4.87 13.56
N TYR A 115 8.24 -5.83 14.48
CA TYR A 115 9.48 -6.35 15.02
C TYR A 115 10.38 -6.98 13.96
N LEU A 116 9.80 -7.77 13.08
CA LEU A 116 10.52 -8.44 12.01
C LEU A 116 11.07 -7.43 11.00
N ASN A 117 10.27 -6.45 10.62
CA ASN A 117 10.65 -5.45 9.63
C ASN A 117 11.74 -4.49 10.11
N LEU A 118 11.89 -4.27 11.41
CA LEU A 118 13.05 -3.53 11.93
C LEU A 118 14.41 -4.16 11.52
N SER A 119 14.44 -5.46 11.32
CA SER A 119 15.68 -6.20 11.00
C SER A 119 15.70 -6.70 9.55
N ALA A 120 14.54 -6.98 8.95
CA ALA A 120 14.45 -7.55 7.61
C ALA A 120 14.62 -6.51 6.51
N TRP A 121 14.20 -5.28 6.74
CA TRP A 121 14.11 -4.24 5.70
C TRP A 121 15.46 -3.83 5.09
N SER A 122 16.55 -3.84 5.86
CA SER A 122 17.81 -3.25 5.40
C SER A 122 18.68 -4.18 4.56
N ASP A 123 18.62 -5.51 4.75
CA ASP A 123 19.63 -6.43 4.18
C ASP A 123 19.08 -7.68 3.50
N SER A 124 17.75 -7.88 3.50
CA SER A 124 17.17 -9.16 3.10
C SER A 124 16.99 -9.36 1.59
N GLY A 125 17.04 -8.28 0.79
CA GLY A 125 16.59 -8.33 -0.60
C GLY A 125 15.08 -8.57 -0.71
N GLU A 126 14.37 -8.18 0.34
CA GLU A 126 12.91 -8.15 0.43
C GLU A 126 12.35 -7.16 -0.59
N VAL A 127 11.28 -7.52 -1.23
CA VAL A 127 10.55 -6.66 -2.18
C VAL A 127 9.15 -6.37 -1.70
N GLN A 128 8.67 -7.17 -0.74
CA GLN A 128 7.34 -7.01 -0.14
C GLN A 128 7.29 -7.71 1.20
N SER A 129 6.56 -7.13 2.15
CA SER A 129 6.04 -7.83 3.32
C SER A 129 4.59 -7.43 3.54
N ASP A 130 3.78 -8.35 4.04
CA ASP A 130 2.35 -8.16 4.25
C ASP A 130 1.82 -9.08 5.34
N ILE A 131 0.68 -8.70 5.93
CA ILE A 131 -0.11 -9.59 6.80
C ILE A 131 -1.09 -10.33 5.90
N ASP A 132 -0.90 -11.64 5.79
CA ASP A 132 -1.76 -12.56 5.04
C ASP A 132 -2.92 -12.98 5.96
N GLU A 133 -4.03 -12.24 5.92
CA GLU A 133 -5.20 -12.51 6.78
C GLU A 133 -5.85 -13.84 6.45
N GLU A 134 -5.87 -14.24 5.18
CA GLU A 134 -6.47 -15.50 4.75
C GLU A 134 -5.81 -16.71 5.42
N HIS A 135 -4.49 -16.69 5.50
CA HIS A 135 -3.71 -17.76 6.11
C HIS A 135 -3.26 -17.43 7.55
N ASN A 136 -3.66 -16.25 8.04
CA ASN A 136 -3.40 -15.74 9.39
C ASN A 136 -1.92 -15.79 9.77
N ARG A 137 -1.08 -15.12 8.96
CA ARG A 137 0.39 -15.12 9.09
C ARG A 137 0.99 -13.85 8.48
N ILE A 138 2.30 -13.68 8.63
CA ILE A 138 3.07 -12.64 7.94
C ILE A 138 3.74 -13.27 6.71
N SER A 139 3.64 -12.63 5.56
CA SER A 139 4.25 -13.05 4.30
C SER A 139 5.38 -12.12 3.86
N TYR A 140 6.42 -12.70 3.27
CA TYR A 140 7.54 -11.98 2.67
C TYR A 140 7.75 -12.42 1.23
N GLY A 141 7.79 -11.47 0.31
CA GLY A 141 8.23 -11.69 -1.06
C GLY A 141 9.69 -11.29 -1.22
N VAL A 142 10.51 -12.16 -1.81
CA VAL A 142 11.93 -11.90 -2.03
C VAL A 142 12.34 -12.21 -3.47
N MET A 143 13.35 -11.50 -3.98
CA MET A 143 13.89 -11.70 -5.31
C MET A 143 14.84 -12.91 -5.34
N GLY A 144 14.37 -13.99 -5.95
CA GLY A 144 15.16 -15.18 -6.22
C GLY A 144 15.67 -15.92 -4.99
N ALA A 145 16.34 -17.06 -5.20
CA ALA A 145 16.83 -17.91 -4.14
C ALA A 145 17.89 -17.26 -3.23
N SER A 146 18.64 -16.29 -3.73
CA SER A 146 19.63 -15.55 -2.93
C SER A 146 18.96 -14.63 -1.91
N GLY A 147 17.92 -13.91 -2.32
CA GLY A 147 17.09 -13.09 -1.43
C GLY A 147 16.44 -13.94 -0.33
N ARG A 148 15.88 -15.09 -0.71
CA ARG A 148 15.31 -16.03 0.26
C ARG A 148 16.33 -16.47 1.32
N ARG A 149 17.52 -16.93 0.92
CA ARG A 149 18.56 -17.34 1.87
C ARG A 149 19.04 -16.19 2.75
N ARG A 150 19.03 -14.95 2.24
CA ARG A 150 19.39 -13.77 3.02
C ARG A 150 18.34 -13.48 4.09
N LEU A 151 17.06 -13.46 3.71
CA LEU A 151 15.94 -13.26 4.65
C LEU A 151 15.94 -14.36 5.73
N GLU A 152 16.07 -15.62 5.36
CA GLU A 152 16.14 -16.76 6.31
C GLU A 152 17.28 -16.60 7.34
N ARG A 153 18.45 -16.09 6.92
CA ARG A 153 19.56 -15.80 7.84
C ARG A 153 19.25 -14.66 8.80
N VAL A 154 18.66 -13.58 8.32
CA VAL A 154 18.25 -12.43 9.15
C VAL A 154 17.24 -12.89 10.20
N LEU A 155 16.19 -13.59 9.78
CA LEU A 155 15.16 -14.09 10.69
C LEU A 155 15.69 -15.08 11.74
N ALA A 156 16.66 -15.92 11.36
CA ALA A 156 17.30 -16.86 12.29
C ALA A 156 18.17 -16.19 13.37
N GLN A 157 18.62 -14.98 13.13
CA GLN A 157 19.42 -14.21 14.09
C GLN A 157 18.59 -13.43 15.10
N LEU A 158 17.28 -13.29 14.86
CA LEU A 158 16.38 -12.55 15.74
C LEU A 158 16.27 -13.18 17.13
N ARG A 159 16.12 -12.34 18.13
CA ARG A 159 15.91 -12.75 19.53
C ARG A 159 14.78 -11.94 20.15
N PRO A 160 13.60 -12.53 20.36
CA PRO A 160 13.25 -13.93 20.10
C PRO A 160 13.16 -14.25 18.59
N PRO A 161 13.38 -15.49 18.19
CA PRO A 161 13.10 -15.91 16.83
C PRO A 161 11.58 -15.96 16.63
N PRO A 162 11.09 -15.70 15.39
CA PRO A 162 9.67 -15.83 15.09
C PRO A 162 9.20 -17.28 15.32
N PRO A 163 7.96 -17.48 15.79
CA PRO A 163 7.42 -18.83 15.96
C PRO A 163 7.41 -19.59 14.64
N PRO A 164 7.71 -20.88 14.63
CA PRO A 164 7.52 -21.71 13.44
C PRO A 164 6.08 -21.60 12.93
N CYS A 165 5.90 -21.56 11.61
CA CYS A 165 4.61 -21.42 10.92
C CYS A 165 3.79 -20.13 11.19
N PHE A 166 4.20 -19.27 12.10
CA PHE A 166 3.70 -17.90 12.24
C PHE A 166 4.12 -17.02 11.06
N LEU A 167 5.28 -17.29 10.60
CA LEU A 167 5.88 -16.71 9.44
C LEU A 167 5.83 -17.72 8.32
N VAL A 168 5.33 -17.29 7.31
CA VAL A 168 6.07 -16.94 6.15
C VAL A 168 5.89 -17.91 5.04
N ALA A 169 5.07 -17.46 4.18
CA ALA A 169 5.30 -17.78 2.79
C ALA A 169 6.45 -16.89 2.32
N ILE A 170 7.61 -17.45 2.02
CA ILE A 170 8.61 -16.74 1.25
C ILE A 170 8.32 -17.03 -0.20
N GLU A 171 7.65 -16.13 -0.85
CA GLU A 171 7.43 -16.21 -2.28
C GLU A 171 8.67 -15.71 -3.02
N VAL A 172 9.22 -16.54 -3.89
CA VAL A 172 10.30 -16.12 -4.77
C VAL A 172 9.66 -15.49 -6.00
N VAL A 173 9.59 -14.17 -6.01
CA VAL A 173 9.11 -13.44 -7.18
C VAL A 173 10.24 -13.29 -8.18
N GLY A 174 9.96 -13.68 -9.42
CA GLY A 174 10.85 -13.41 -10.53
C GLY A 174 10.96 -11.91 -10.83
N PRO A 175 11.98 -11.47 -11.54
CA PRO A 175 12.01 -10.11 -12.04
C PRO A 175 10.74 -9.85 -12.87
N PRO A 176 10.14 -8.66 -12.76
CA PRO A 176 8.98 -8.33 -13.59
C PRO A 176 9.35 -8.50 -15.06
N PRO A 177 8.45 -9.05 -15.90
CA PRO A 177 8.72 -9.21 -17.31
C PRO A 177 9.02 -7.84 -17.94
N GLU A 178 10.08 -7.74 -18.74
CA GLU A 178 10.54 -6.48 -19.38
C GLU A 178 9.45 -5.74 -20.18
N LYS A 179 8.40 -6.44 -20.58
CA LYS A 179 7.32 -5.93 -21.42
C LYS A 179 6.15 -5.29 -20.65
N ALA A 180 6.24 -5.17 -19.34
CA ALA A 180 5.13 -4.75 -18.52
C ALA A 180 5.23 -3.29 -18.03
N VAL A 181 5.76 -2.41 -18.87
CA VAL A 181 5.81 -0.96 -18.61
C VAL A 181 4.71 -0.29 -19.41
N SER A 182 3.78 0.38 -18.76
CA SER A 182 2.72 1.13 -19.42
C SER A 182 2.71 2.58 -18.99
N ARG A 183 2.41 3.48 -19.94
CA ARG A 183 2.15 4.89 -19.67
C ARG A 183 0.70 5.04 -19.22
N VAL A 184 0.48 5.53 -18.02
CA VAL A 184 -0.85 5.70 -17.44
C VAL A 184 -1.11 7.15 -17.06
N PRO A 185 -2.35 7.66 -17.14
CA PRO A 185 -2.66 9.02 -16.72
C PRO A 185 -2.30 9.21 -15.25
N ALA A 186 -1.68 10.37 -14.94
CA ALA A 186 -1.31 10.71 -13.58
C ALA A 186 -2.55 11.07 -12.74
N ARG A 187 -2.53 10.72 -11.48
CA ARG A 187 -3.53 11.16 -10.52
C ARG A 187 -3.27 12.62 -10.14
N LEU A 188 -4.27 13.47 -10.32
CA LEU A 188 -4.25 14.85 -9.85
C LEU A 188 -4.79 14.92 -8.42
N GLY A 189 -4.18 15.77 -7.59
CA GLY A 189 -4.71 16.08 -6.26
C GLY A 189 -6.00 16.90 -6.34
N SER A 190 -6.84 16.77 -5.34
CA SER A 190 -8.02 17.62 -5.16
C SER A 190 -7.65 19.04 -4.74
N ASP A 191 -6.48 19.20 -4.11
CA ASP A 191 -5.95 20.53 -3.72
C ASP A 191 -5.25 21.19 -4.88
N THR A 192 -6.01 22.02 -5.58
CA THR A 192 -5.54 22.77 -6.75
C THR A 192 -4.74 24.02 -6.38
N THR A 193 -4.69 24.42 -5.11
CA THR A 193 -3.88 25.56 -4.64
C THR A 193 -2.39 25.29 -4.71
N ARG A 194 -2.00 24.03 -4.78
CA ARG A 194 -0.61 23.58 -4.89
C ARG A 194 -0.04 23.62 -6.31
N ILE A 195 -0.84 24.00 -7.30
CA ILE A 195 -0.38 24.23 -8.66
C ILE A 195 0.35 25.57 -8.69
N ILE A 196 1.61 25.54 -9.08
CA ILE A 196 2.44 26.75 -9.19
C ILE A 196 2.36 27.24 -10.64
N LEU A 197 1.74 28.39 -10.83
CA LEU A 197 1.54 29.04 -12.10
C LEU A 197 1.65 30.56 -11.91
N PRO A 198 2.41 31.29 -12.73
CA PRO A 198 2.41 32.78 -12.72
C PRO A 198 1.04 33.32 -13.07
N ASP A 199 0.59 34.38 -12.40
CA ASP A 199 -0.67 35.06 -12.73
C ASP A 199 -0.60 35.83 -14.08
N THR A 200 0.61 36.29 -14.43
CA THR A 200 0.88 37.04 -15.66
C THR A 200 2.16 36.54 -16.32
N VAL A 201 2.14 36.41 -17.63
CA VAL A 201 3.28 35.96 -18.45
C VAL A 201 3.44 36.84 -19.69
N SER A 202 4.66 36.87 -20.26
CA SER A 202 4.93 37.62 -21.48
C SER A 202 4.57 36.83 -22.74
N ARG A 203 3.92 37.46 -23.70
CA ARG A 203 3.65 36.88 -25.01
C ARG A 203 4.94 36.41 -25.70
N GLY A 204 4.89 35.21 -26.26
CA GLY A 204 6.00 34.59 -26.98
C GLY A 204 7.14 34.08 -26.11
N ARG A 205 7.08 34.23 -24.78
CA ARG A 205 8.07 33.64 -23.84
C ARG A 205 7.56 32.40 -23.19
N GLU A 206 8.44 31.46 -23.00
CA GLU A 206 8.17 30.27 -22.20
C GLU A 206 8.12 30.59 -20.71
N PHE A 207 7.23 29.92 -20.01
CA PHE A 207 7.11 30.01 -18.55
C PHE A 207 6.80 28.64 -17.96
N PRO A 208 7.30 28.34 -16.76
CA PRO A 208 7.06 27.06 -16.10
C PRO A 208 5.70 27.03 -15.42
N MET A 209 5.07 25.85 -15.48
CA MET A 209 3.95 25.49 -14.63
C MET A 209 4.31 24.17 -13.91
N THR A 210 4.17 24.15 -12.57
CA THR A 210 4.44 22.96 -11.78
C THR A 210 3.16 22.43 -11.15
N VAL A 211 2.89 21.15 -11.34
CA VAL A 211 1.67 20.47 -10.87
C VAL A 211 2.06 19.27 -10.01
N PRO A 212 1.52 19.17 -8.77
CA PRO A 212 1.66 17.96 -7.97
C PRO A 212 0.78 16.86 -8.55
N THR A 213 1.38 15.71 -8.79
CA THR A 213 0.70 14.49 -9.21
C THR A 213 1.03 13.37 -8.24
N PHE A 214 0.21 12.33 -8.19
CA PHE A 214 0.35 11.30 -7.19
C PHE A 214 0.43 9.93 -7.84
N GLY A 215 1.38 9.15 -7.38
CA GLY A 215 1.55 7.74 -7.67
C GLY A 215 1.71 6.97 -6.38
N GLY A 216 2.30 5.81 -6.46
CA GLY A 216 2.51 4.86 -5.39
C GLY A 216 2.32 3.45 -5.92
N GLY A 217 2.56 2.47 -5.11
CA GLY A 217 2.49 1.10 -5.59
C GLY A 217 3.45 0.83 -6.74
N CYS A 218 2.91 0.44 -7.89
CA CYS A 218 3.66 0.20 -9.12
C CYS A 218 3.95 1.46 -9.97
N ILE A 219 3.55 2.64 -9.49
CA ILE A 219 3.73 3.93 -10.17
C ILE A 219 4.81 4.73 -9.43
N ARG A 220 6.05 4.63 -9.87
CA ARG A 220 7.23 5.22 -9.21
C ARG A 220 8.06 6.14 -10.09
N GLU A 221 7.66 6.32 -11.34
CA GLU A 221 8.41 7.11 -12.31
C GLU A 221 7.47 8.03 -13.08
N LEU A 222 8.00 9.17 -13.50
CA LEU A 222 7.32 10.10 -14.38
C LEU A 222 7.40 9.61 -15.82
N ALA A 223 6.32 9.77 -16.58
CA ALA A 223 6.32 9.61 -18.02
C ALA A 223 6.23 10.97 -18.73
N PRO A 224 6.61 11.07 -19.99
CA PRO A 224 6.48 12.31 -20.75
C PRO A 224 5.07 12.87 -20.72
N THR A 225 4.96 14.18 -20.48
CA THR A 225 3.70 14.93 -20.44
C THR A 225 3.29 15.34 -21.84
N ASP A 226 2.01 15.21 -22.19
CA ASP A 226 1.48 15.74 -23.45
C ASP A 226 1.07 17.19 -23.24
N VAL A 227 1.60 18.06 -24.09
CA VAL A 227 1.27 19.50 -24.11
C VAL A 227 0.81 19.89 -25.51
N SER A 228 -0.35 20.54 -25.58
CA SER A 228 -0.82 21.14 -26.82
C SER A 228 -1.29 22.57 -26.54
N VAL A 229 -0.87 23.52 -27.38
CA VAL A 229 -1.25 24.95 -27.25
C VAL A 229 -1.87 25.42 -28.56
N HIS A 230 -3.09 25.97 -28.47
CA HIS A 230 -3.83 26.52 -29.60
C HIS A 230 -4.38 27.90 -29.23
N GLY A 231 -3.75 28.97 -29.76
CA GLY A 231 -4.11 30.36 -29.44
C GLY A 231 -3.89 30.64 -27.94
N LEU A 232 -4.97 30.90 -27.22
CA LEU A 232 -4.98 31.14 -25.76
C LEU A 232 -5.48 29.92 -24.95
N ARG A 233 -5.49 28.75 -25.56
CA ARG A 233 -5.83 27.53 -24.85
C ARG A 233 -4.65 26.54 -24.86
N ALA A 234 -4.29 26.06 -23.68
CA ALA A 234 -3.34 24.96 -23.52
C ALA A 234 -4.03 23.76 -22.92
N ARG A 235 -3.66 22.56 -23.37
CA ARG A 235 -4.06 21.30 -22.76
C ARG A 235 -2.81 20.56 -22.34
N VAL A 236 -2.77 20.15 -21.08
CA VAL A 236 -1.65 19.45 -20.47
C VAL A 236 -2.17 18.15 -19.85
N THR A 237 -1.65 17.01 -20.31
CA THR A 237 -2.00 15.70 -19.75
C THR A 237 -0.75 15.09 -19.13
N PHE A 238 -0.80 14.88 -17.84
CA PHE A 238 0.29 14.27 -17.09
C PHE A 238 0.20 12.76 -17.09
N TYR A 239 1.36 12.10 -17.14
CA TYR A 239 1.45 10.65 -17.13
C TYR A 239 2.53 10.16 -16.19
N HIS A 240 2.36 8.93 -15.75
CA HIS A 240 3.33 8.16 -15.00
C HIS A 240 3.67 6.86 -15.72
N VAL A 241 4.77 6.25 -15.34
CA VAL A 241 5.15 4.90 -15.73
C VAL A 241 4.58 3.92 -14.71
N ARG A 242 3.74 2.98 -15.15
CA ARG A 242 3.29 1.85 -14.36
C ARG A 242 4.09 0.61 -14.77
N ARG A 243 4.71 -0.06 -13.80
CA ARG A 243 5.39 -1.34 -13.99
C ARG A 243 4.43 -2.46 -13.61
N GLN A 244 4.01 -3.28 -14.58
CA GLN A 244 3.16 -4.45 -14.32
C GLN A 244 4.02 -5.60 -13.76
N GLY A 245 3.42 -6.46 -12.93
CA GLY A 245 4.10 -7.62 -12.35
C GLY A 245 5.11 -7.30 -11.24
N ALA A 246 5.32 -6.02 -10.89
CA ALA A 246 6.00 -5.65 -9.67
C ALA A 246 5.03 -5.69 -8.50
N PHE A 247 5.52 -6.01 -7.31
CA PHE A 247 4.74 -5.78 -6.09
C PHE A 247 4.53 -4.29 -5.89
N CYS A 248 3.27 -3.92 -5.73
CA CYS A 248 2.86 -2.54 -5.60
C CYS A 248 2.70 -2.22 -4.12
N LEU A 249 3.67 -1.51 -3.54
CA LEU A 249 3.56 -1.04 -2.15
C LEU A 249 2.37 -0.09 -2.03
N GLY A 250 1.62 -0.18 -0.93
CA GLY A 250 0.45 0.66 -0.67
C GLY A 250 0.78 2.13 -0.33
N ASP A 251 2.01 2.58 -0.61
CA ASP A 251 2.48 3.93 -0.35
C ASP A 251 1.93 4.95 -1.36
N ARG A 252 1.82 6.18 -0.92
CA ARG A 252 1.48 7.33 -1.77
C ARG A 252 2.72 8.19 -1.98
N ILE A 253 3.11 8.39 -3.23
CA ILE A 253 4.25 9.20 -3.63
C ILE A 253 3.73 10.48 -4.31
N GLU A 254 4.20 11.64 -3.87
CA GLU A 254 3.97 12.90 -4.56
C GLU A 254 5.11 13.15 -5.55
N PHE A 255 4.73 13.44 -6.78
CA PHE A 255 5.64 13.91 -7.83
C PHE A 255 5.33 15.36 -8.14
N ARG A 256 6.34 16.16 -8.44
CA ARG A 256 6.21 17.52 -8.97
C ARG A 256 6.62 17.52 -10.42
N GLN A 257 5.63 17.68 -11.30
CA GLN A 257 5.87 17.73 -12.74
C GLN A 257 5.85 19.19 -13.22
N THR A 258 6.94 19.60 -13.86
CA THR A 258 7.05 20.95 -14.44
C THR A 258 7.00 20.87 -15.96
N VAL A 259 6.13 21.67 -16.56
CA VAL A 259 6.02 21.83 -18.00
C VAL A 259 6.30 23.27 -18.40
N GLN A 260 6.87 23.48 -19.60
CA GLN A 260 7.06 24.79 -20.18
C GLN A 260 5.88 25.09 -21.12
N LEU A 261 5.25 26.23 -20.94
CA LEU A 261 4.15 26.70 -21.77
C LEU A 261 4.54 28.01 -22.42
N ARG A 262 3.99 28.25 -23.62
CA ARG A 262 4.19 29.50 -24.35
C ARG A 262 2.90 29.87 -25.09
N PHE A 263 2.49 31.14 -24.97
CA PHE A 263 1.37 31.67 -25.71
C PHE A 263 1.84 32.81 -26.64
N ASP A 264 1.46 32.71 -27.91
CA ASP A 264 1.86 33.70 -28.93
C ASP A 264 0.81 34.82 -29.13
N LYS A 265 -0.30 34.77 -28.38
CA LYS A 265 -1.35 35.80 -28.39
C LYS A 265 -1.53 36.40 -26.99
N SER A 266 -1.79 37.70 -26.93
CA SER A 266 -2.14 38.36 -25.66
C SER A 266 -3.61 38.15 -25.30
N GLY A 267 -3.93 38.15 -24.03
CA GLY A 267 -5.27 37.96 -23.48
C GLY A 267 -5.32 37.01 -22.30
N LEU A 268 -6.51 36.64 -21.87
CA LEU A 268 -6.71 35.65 -20.81
C LEU A 268 -6.60 34.26 -21.43
N ALA A 269 -5.55 33.54 -21.05
CA ALA A 269 -5.34 32.16 -21.50
C ALA A 269 -5.92 31.17 -20.51
N THR A 270 -6.46 30.05 -21.02
CA THR A 270 -6.99 28.95 -20.25
C THR A 270 -6.08 27.71 -20.41
N ILE A 271 -5.71 27.10 -19.31
CA ILE A 271 -4.90 25.89 -19.25
C ILE A 271 -5.76 24.75 -18.67
N GLU A 272 -6.04 23.74 -19.47
CA GLU A 272 -6.72 22.51 -19.06
C GLU A 272 -5.69 21.49 -18.61
N LEU A 273 -5.69 21.15 -17.31
CA LEU A 273 -4.88 20.06 -16.75
C LEU A 273 -5.72 18.79 -16.72
N ARG A 274 -5.21 17.74 -17.32
CA ARG A 274 -5.90 16.46 -17.42
C ARG A 274 -5.16 15.38 -16.65
N GLY A 275 -5.91 14.60 -15.91
CA GLY A 275 -5.44 13.43 -15.19
C GLY A 275 -6.62 12.60 -14.67
N VAL A 276 -6.41 11.81 -13.65
CA VAL A 276 -7.43 10.97 -13.04
C VAL A 276 -7.58 11.27 -11.55
N THR A 277 -8.77 11.01 -10.97
CA THR A 277 -9.01 11.18 -9.53
C THR A 277 -8.68 9.94 -8.73
N ASN A 278 -8.93 8.76 -9.29
CA ASN A 278 -8.61 7.49 -8.67
C ASN A 278 -7.26 6.98 -9.17
N GLY A 279 -6.48 6.41 -8.26
CA GLY A 279 -5.24 5.74 -8.62
C GLY A 279 -5.54 4.47 -9.40
N LEU A 280 -4.77 4.22 -10.46
CA LEU A 280 -4.74 2.94 -11.17
C LEU A 280 -3.82 1.93 -10.43
N GLU A 281 -3.63 2.16 -9.13
CA GLU A 281 -2.66 1.46 -8.28
C GLU A 281 -3.12 0.03 -8.00
N PHE A 282 -4.42 -0.18 -7.89
CA PHE A 282 -5.02 -1.46 -7.49
C PHE A 282 -6.09 -1.90 -8.51
N GLY A 283 -5.67 -2.66 -9.52
CA GLY A 283 -6.60 -3.40 -10.36
C GLY A 283 -7.28 -2.64 -11.50
N ASP A 284 -8.36 -3.23 -12.02
CA ASP A 284 -9.03 -2.86 -13.26
C ASP A 284 -10.06 -1.71 -13.14
N ALA A 285 -9.94 -0.85 -12.15
CA ALA A 285 -10.80 0.31 -12.04
C ALA A 285 -10.65 1.20 -13.27
N LYS A 286 -11.74 1.46 -13.97
CA LYS A 286 -11.73 2.41 -15.11
C LYS A 286 -11.28 3.78 -14.62
N PRO A 287 -10.32 4.42 -15.30
CA PRO A 287 -9.84 5.73 -14.90
C PRO A 287 -10.96 6.75 -14.94
N GLN A 288 -11.19 7.45 -13.83
CA GLN A 288 -12.11 8.57 -13.77
C GLN A 288 -11.35 9.85 -14.12
N TRP A 289 -11.52 10.32 -15.32
CA TRP A 289 -10.87 11.53 -15.80
C TRP A 289 -11.36 12.76 -15.03
N VAL A 290 -10.41 13.64 -14.73
CA VAL A 290 -10.65 14.96 -14.16
C VAL A 290 -9.95 16.01 -15.01
N ILE A 291 -10.61 17.16 -15.16
CA ILE A 291 -10.07 18.34 -15.82
C ILE A 291 -10.07 19.46 -14.78
N VAL A 292 -8.89 20.06 -14.59
CA VAL A 292 -8.70 21.24 -13.74
C VAL A 292 -8.35 22.41 -14.64
N GLU A 293 -9.12 23.47 -14.60
CA GLU A 293 -8.84 24.69 -15.36
C GLU A 293 -8.06 25.71 -14.54
N ARG A 294 -7.13 26.38 -15.20
CA ARG A 294 -6.34 27.51 -14.69
C ARG A 294 -6.29 28.63 -15.73
N HIS A 295 -6.15 29.85 -15.24
CA HIS A 295 -6.08 30.99 -16.07
C HIS A 295 -4.78 31.78 -15.83
N VAL A 296 -4.25 32.40 -16.89
CA VAL A 296 -3.08 33.26 -16.85
C VAL A 296 -3.26 34.42 -17.80
N VAL A 297 -2.84 35.62 -17.39
CA VAL A 297 -2.88 36.80 -18.25
C VAL A 297 -1.61 36.87 -19.10
N VAL A 298 -1.77 36.86 -20.42
CA VAL A 298 -0.66 36.99 -21.38
C VAL A 298 -0.59 38.44 -21.85
N ARG A 299 0.53 39.09 -21.60
CA ARG A 299 0.80 40.51 -21.98
C ARG A 299 1.87 40.64 -23.05
#